data_f65ec35834f0c20297724c66a4e6b3ea
#
_entry.id   f65ec35834f0c20297724c66a4e6b3ea
#
_cell.length_a   1.000
_cell.length_b   1.000
_cell.length_c   1.000
_cell.angle_alpha   90.00
_cell.angle_beta   90.00
_cell.angle_gamma   90.00
#
_symmetry.space_group_name_H-M   'P 1'
#
loop_
_entity.id
_entity.type
_entity.pdbx_description
1 polymer ?
#
loop_
_entity_poly.entity_id
_entity_poly.type
_entity_poly.pdbx_seq_one_letter_code
_entity_poly.pdbx_strand_id
1 'polypeptide(L)'
;MSMHSAAEVDAHIKSWIEHVSQPQEQLGNMPVCPFAKKAVYQIINTELNMMAVPAVDFKLVIYILPDEVTNQQMTERCLQLNSQNPEYVFLPDHKNNRAYVKGVLTNNCKYNLVMCQPKVEIEKSRESLLKTKYHTFFDDDYWNQQSDYKSIIPDNHWDKTVETAA
;
A
#
# COMPACT_ATOMS: atom_id res chain seq x y z
N MET A 1 -17.12 -13.63 13.42
CA MET A 1 -16.67 -12.65 12.43
C MET A 1 -16.64 -11.26 13.04
N SER A 2 -15.48 -10.69 13.18
CA SER A 2 -15.36 -9.38 13.77
C SER A 2 -15.41 -8.32 12.66
N MET A 3 -16.50 -7.59 12.60
CA MET A 3 -16.61 -6.41 11.77
C MET A 3 -16.16 -5.22 12.60
N HIS A 4 -15.34 -4.38 12.01
CA HIS A 4 -14.86 -3.19 12.69
C HIS A 4 -15.82 -2.02 12.48
N SER A 5 -15.93 -1.16 13.49
CA SER A 5 -16.74 0.05 13.38
C SER A 5 -16.20 0.96 12.28
N ALA A 6 -17.10 1.45 11.42
CA ALA A 6 -16.72 2.36 10.33
C ALA A 6 -16.04 3.62 10.86
N ALA A 7 -16.52 4.16 11.97
CA ALA A 7 -15.95 5.37 12.56
C ALA A 7 -14.54 5.13 13.10
N GLU A 8 -14.30 3.98 13.75
CA GLU A 8 -12.99 3.64 14.29
C GLU A 8 -11.97 3.41 13.18
N VAL A 9 -12.40 2.71 12.12
CA VAL A 9 -11.54 2.45 10.96
C VAL A 9 -11.17 3.77 10.29
N ASP A 10 -12.14 4.61 10.03
CA ASP A 10 -11.90 5.91 9.38
C ASP A 10 -10.93 6.77 10.20
N ALA A 11 -11.12 6.82 11.51
CA ALA A 11 -10.24 7.57 12.41
C ALA A 11 -8.79 7.03 12.34
N HIS A 12 -8.64 5.71 12.32
CA HIS A 12 -7.31 5.11 12.23
C HIS A 12 -6.66 5.37 10.88
N ILE A 13 -7.40 5.24 9.79
CA ILE A 13 -6.87 5.49 8.45
C ILE A 13 -6.41 6.94 8.32
N LYS A 14 -7.19 7.89 8.85
CA LYS A 14 -6.79 9.30 8.87
C LYS A 14 -5.50 9.52 9.64
N SER A 15 -5.38 8.88 10.80
CA SER A 15 -4.16 8.96 11.62
C SER A 15 -2.95 8.37 10.88
N TRP A 16 -3.14 7.25 10.22
CA TRP A 16 -2.09 6.60 9.44
C TRP A 16 -1.66 7.48 8.25
N ILE A 17 -2.62 8.04 7.53
CA ILE A 17 -2.35 8.97 6.43
C ILE A 17 -1.54 10.17 6.93
N GLU A 18 -1.91 10.71 8.09
CA GLU A 18 -1.16 11.80 8.67
C GLU A 18 0.29 11.40 8.96
N HIS A 19 0.50 10.22 9.53
CA HIS A 19 1.83 9.70 9.80
C HIS A 19 2.67 9.56 8.53
N VAL A 20 2.13 8.90 7.50
CA VAL A 20 2.88 8.65 6.27
C VAL A 20 3.02 9.90 5.39
N SER A 21 2.29 10.96 5.71
CA SER A 21 2.35 12.24 4.99
C SER A 21 3.30 13.25 5.62
N GLN A 22 3.82 12.98 6.82
CA GLN A 22 4.74 13.88 7.51
C GLN A 22 6.11 13.88 6.85
N PRO A 23 6.69 15.05 6.57
CA PRO A 23 8.08 15.09 6.14
C PRO A 23 9.00 14.49 7.19
N GLN A 24 9.93 13.66 6.76
CA GLN A 24 10.87 12.97 7.64
C GLN A 24 12.29 13.39 7.28
N GLU A 25 13.04 13.85 8.26
CA GLU A 25 14.42 14.25 8.04
C GLU A 25 15.25 13.10 7.46
N GLN A 26 15.02 11.88 7.94
CA GLN A 26 15.69 10.68 7.47
C GLN A 26 15.44 10.39 5.98
N LEU A 27 14.38 10.95 5.42
CA LEU A 27 14.00 10.77 4.03
C LEU A 27 14.22 12.05 3.21
N GLY A 28 15.19 12.87 3.59
CA GLY A 28 15.48 14.12 2.90
C GLY A 28 14.31 15.10 2.96
N ASN A 29 13.59 15.10 4.06
CA ASN A 29 12.37 15.90 4.30
C ASN A 29 11.19 15.50 3.43
N MET A 30 11.21 14.31 2.85
CA MET A 30 10.07 13.76 2.14
C MET A 30 9.23 12.86 3.05
N PRO A 31 7.92 12.79 2.83
CA PRO A 31 7.09 11.83 3.56
C PRO A 31 7.26 10.41 3.04
N VAL A 32 6.85 9.43 3.83
CA VAL A 32 6.83 8.03 3.43
C VAL A 32 5.95 7.86 2.17
N CYS A 33 4.81 8.52 2.15
CA CYS A 33 3.92 8.51 0.99
C CYS A 33 3.53 9.95 0.62
N PRO A 34 4.18 10.54 -0.38
CA PRO A 34 3.93 11.94 -0.75
C PRO A 34 2.51 12.22 -1.26
N PHE A 35 1.77 11.19 -1.64
CA PHE A 35 0.43 11.36 -2.21
C PHE A 35 -0.69 11.05 -1.23
N ALA A 36 -0.39 10.52 -0.06
CA ALA A 36 -1.40 10.06 0.88
C ALA A 36 -2.34 11.18 1.35
N LYS A 37 -1.79 12.36 1.60
CA LYS A 37 -2.57 13.49 2.12
C LYS A 37 -3.67 13.94 1.16
N LYS A 38 -3.44 13.78 -0.14
CA LYS A 38 -4.40 14.18 -1.18
C LYS A 38 -5.22 13.01 -1.71
N ALA A 39 -5.05 11.82 -1.15
CA ALA A 39 -5.73 10.64 -1.63
C ALA A 39 -7.24 10.74 -1.42
N VAL A 40 -7.97 10.43 -2.48
CA VAL A 40 -9.42 10.26 -2.40
C VAL A 40 -9.66 8.76 -2.30
N TYR A 41 -10.22 8.32 -1.18
CA TYR A 41 -10.36 6.90 -0.91
C TYR A 41 -11.74 6.56 -0.37
N GLN A 42 -12.09 5.29 -0.52
CA GLN A 42 -13.29 4.69 0.08
C GLN A 42 -12.84 3.52 0.95
N ILE A 43 -13.52 3.32 2.06
CA ILE A 43 -13.24 2.20 2.97
C ILE A 43 -14.39 1.22 2.85
N ILE A 44 -14.07 -0.05 2.60
CA ILE A 44 -15.07 -1.11 2.46
C ILE A 44 -14.69 -2.27 3.37
N ASN A 45 -15.58 -2.59 4.32
CA ASN A 45 -15.43 -3.82 5.10
C ASN A 45 -15.87 -4.99 4.24
N THR A 46 -15.06 -6.03 4.16
CA THR A 46 -15.38 -7.19 3.33
C THR A 46 -14.69 -8.44 3.87
N GLU A 47 -15.09 -9.58 3.35
CA GLU A 47 -14.40 -10.84 3.60
C GLU A 47 -13.39 -11.10 2.49
N LEU A 48 -12.38 -11.93 2.77
CA LEU A 48 -11.29 -12.21 1.84
C LEU A 48 -11.80 -12.67 0.47
N ASN A 49 -12.78 -13.58 0.48
CA ASN A 49 -13.30 -14.17 -0.76
C ASN A 49 -14.24 -13.25 -1.53
N MET A 50 -14.70 -12.19 -0.89
CA MET A 50 -15.63 -11.22 -1.50
C MET A 50 -14.90 -10.03 -2.10
N MET A 51 -13.61 -9.90 -1.85
CA MET A 51 -12.81 -8.80 -2.36
C MET A 51 -12.66 -8.92 -3.87
N ALA A 52 -12.92 -7.84 -4.58
CA ALA A 52 -12.88 -7.79 -6.03
C ALA A 52 -12.65 -6.34 -6.49
N VAL A 53 -12.42 -6.15 -7.78
CA VAL A 53 -12.35 -4.80 -8.34
C VAL A 53 -13.71 -4.13 -8.18
N PRO A 54 -13.77 -2.93 -7.59
CA PRO A 54 -15.05 -2.21 -7.45
C PRO A 54 -15.70 -1.92 -8.81
N ALA A 55 -17.02 -1.98 -8.83
CA ALA A 55 -17.79 -1.78 -10.06
C ALA A 55 -17.95 -0.32 -10.46
N VAL A 56 -17.55 0.61 -9.61
CA VAL A 56 -17.64 2.07 -9.84
C VAL A 56 -16.27 2.66 -10.04
N ASP A 57 -16.20 3.84 -10.62
CA ASP A 57 -14.93 4.56 -10.74
C ASP A 57 -14.37 4.91 -9.37
N PHE A 58 -13.06 4.70 -9.21
CA PHE A 58 -12.40 4.97 -7.95
C PHE A 58 -10.92 5.30 -8.19
N LYS A 59 -10.32 6.00 -7.23
CA LYS A 59 -8.87 6.24 -7.21
C LYS A 59 -8.16 5.29 -6.25
N LEU A 60 -8.78 5.02 -5.12
CA LEU A 60 -8.26 4.13 -4.10
C LEU A 60 -9.43 3.54 -3.30
N VAL A 61 -9.43 2.24 -3.16
CA VAL A 61 -10.33 1.56 -2.23
C VAL A 61 -9.47 0.85 -1.20
N ILE A 62 -9.82 1.02 0.06
CA ILE A 62 -9.17 0.34 1.18
C ILE A 62 -10.16 -0.69 1.71
N TYR A 63 -9.86 -1.96 1.47
CA TYR A 63 -10.63 -3.07 2.01
C TYR A 63 -10.15 -3.39 3.41
N ILE A 64 -11.08 -3.52 4.34
CA ILE A 64 -10.80 -3.97 5.70
C ILE A 64 -11.31 -5.39 5.85
N LEU A 65 -10.40 -6.29 6.21
CA LEU A 65 -10.67 -7.71 6.32
C LEU A 65 -10.80 -8.13 7.79
N PRO A 66 -11.41 -9.30 8.07
CA PRO A 66 -11.48 -9.82 9.43
C PRO A 66 -10.09 -10.04 10.04
N ASP A 67 -10.01 -9.91 11.35
CA ASP A 67 -8.74 -10.06 12.08
C ASP A 67 -8.14 -11.46 11.97
N GLU A 68 -8.97 -12.47 11.71
CA GLU A 68 -8.55 -13.85 11.62
C GLU A 68 -7.77 -14.17 10.33
N VAL A 69 -7.86 -13.31 9.34
CA VAL A 69 -7.16 -13.51 8.07
C VAL A 69 -5.65 -13.42 8.30
N THR A 70 -4.93 -14.43 7.82
CA THR A 70 -3.47 -14.46 7.95
C THR A 70 -2.79 -13.66 6.86
N ASN A 71 -1.54 -13.28 7.10
CA ASN A 71 -0.74 -12.60 6.10
C ASN A 71 -0.60 -13.44 4.82
N GLN A 72 -0.42 -14.74 4.97
CA GLN A 72 -0.31 -15.64 3.82
C GLN A 72 -1.59 -15.65 3.00
N GLN A 73 -2.75 -15.74 3.64
CA GLN A 73 -4.04 -15.71 2.95
C GLN A 73 -4.24 -14.40 2.19
N MET A 74 -3.87 -13.28 2.79
CA MET A 74 -3.97 -11.98 2.14
C MET A 74 -3.06 -11.90 0.92
N THR A 75 -1.82 -12.33 1.07
CA THR A 75 -0.82 -12.30 0.00
C THR A 75 -1.28 -13.16 -1.18
N GLU A 76 -1.72 -14.37 -0.92
CA GLU A 76 -2.19 -15.29 -1.95
C GLU A 76 -3.40 -14.73 -2.70
N ARG A 77 -4.34 -14.13 -1.96
CA ARG A 77 -5.54 -13.53 -2.57
C ARG A 77 -5.18 -12.33 -3.43
N CYS A 78 -4.27 -11.49 -2.97
CA CYS A 78 -3.81 -10.34 -3.74
C CYS A 78 -3.09 -10.77 -5.02
N LEU A 79 -2.25 -11.79 -4.94
CA LEU A 79 -1.58 -12.34 -6.12
C LEU A 79 -2.60 -12.84 -7.14
N GLN A 80 -3.62 -13.55 -6.69
CA GLN A 80 -4.67 -14.06 -7.55
C GLN A 80 -5.44 -12.92 -8.23
N LEU A 81 -5.85 -11.91 -7.45
CA LEU A 81 -6.59 -10.78 -7.98
C LEU A 81 -5.77 -9.96 -8.96
N ASN A 82 -4.48 -9.76 -8.67
CA ASN A 82 -3.58 -9.04 -9.58
C ASN A 82 -3.41 -9.79 -10.90
N SER A 83 -3.31 -11.11 -10.84
CA SER A 83 -3.21 -11.93 -12.03
C SER A 83 -4.48 -11.87 -12.89
N GLN A 84 -5.64 -11.85 -12.25
CA GLN A 84 -6.94 -11.81 -12.94
C GLN A 84 -7.34 -10.42 -13.43
N ASN A 85 -6.74 -9.38 -12.85
CA ASN A 85 -7.12 -7.99 -13.14
C ASN A 85 -5.87 -7.13 -13.39
N PRO A 86 -5.23 -7.29 -14.55
CA PRO A 86 -3.92 -6.64 -14.81
C PRO A 86 -3.94 -5.11 -14.83
N GLU A 87 -5.12 -4.51 -14.90
CA GLU A 87 -5.26 -3.04 -14.89
C GLU A 87 -5.33 -2.47 -13.48
N TYR A 88 -5.35 -3.32 -12.47
CA TYR A 88 -5.49 -2.93 -11.08
C TYR A 88 -4.39 -3.56 -10.24
N VAL A 89 -4.11 -2.95 -9.10
CA VAL A 89 -3.13 -3.49 -8.15
C VAL A 89 -3.80 -3.60 -6.78
N PHE A 90 -3.71 -4.79 -6.19
CA PHE A 90 -4.15 -5.07 -4.83
C PHE A 90 -2.89 -5.25 -3.98
N LEU A 91 -2.71 -4.39 -2.98
CA LEU A 91 -1.55 -4.39 -2.11
C LEU A 91 -1.97 -4.65 -0.67
N PRO A 92 -1.47 -5.74 -0.06
CA PRO A 92 -1.86 -6.08 1.31
C PRO A 92 -1.02 -5.32 2.34
N ASP A 93 -1.64 -5.05 3.48
CA ASP A 93 -0.95 -4.55 4.66
C ASP A 93 -1.59 -5.23 5.88
N HIS A 94 -0.98 -6.33 6.30
CA HIS A 94 -1.47 -7.10 7.44
C HIS A 94 -1.19 -6.36 8.75
N LYS A 95 -2.12 -6.44 9.70
CA LYS A 95 -2.04 -5.74 10.99
C LYS A 95 -0.77 -6.04 11.79
N ASN A 96 -0.15 -7.20 11.56
CA ASN A 96 1.07 -7.60 12.25
C ASN A 96 2.35 -7.29 11.50
N ASN A 97 2.25 -6.76 10.28
CA ASN A 97 3.44 -6.42 9.52
C ASN A 97 4.06 -5.12 10.02
N ARG A 98 5.38 -5.11 10.09
CA ARG A 98 6.17 -3.95 10.50
C ARG A 98 7.33 -3.79 9.54
N ALA A 99 7.33 -2.76 8.74
CA ALA A 99 8.45 -2.44 7.89
C ALA A 99 8.84 -0.98 8.10
N TYR A 100 10.13 -0.73 8.10
CA TYR A 100 10.67 0.59 8.38
C TYR A 100 11.56 1.03 7.23
N VAL A 101 11.34 2.24 6.74
CA VAL A 101 12.23 2.88 5.79
C VAL A 101 13.05 3.92 6.55
N LYS A 102 14.37 3.69 6.62
CA LYS A 102 15.27 4.56 7.38
C LYS A 102 14.76 4.85 8.81
N GLY A 103 14.20 3.83 9.45
CA GLY A 103 13.68 3.94 10.82
C GLY A 103 12.27 4.47 10.94
N VAL A 104 11.61 4.78 9.83
CA VAL A 104 10.22 5.29 9.83
C VAL A 104 9.27 4.15 9.50
N LEU A 105 8.31 3.91 10.37
CA LEU A 105 7.31 2.84 10.19
C LEU A 105 6.37 3.19 9.04
N THR A 106 6.11 2.21 8.16
CA THR A 106 5.28 2.42 6.97
C THR A 106 3.89 1.82 7.07
N ASN A 107 3.69 0.80 7.90
CA ASN A 107 2.45 0.00 7.96
C ASN A 107 1.39 0.62 8.87
N ASN A 108 0.13 0.26 8.64
CA ASN A 108 -0.96 0.74 9.48
C ASN A 108 -0.98 0.11 10.88
N CYS A 109 -0.53 -1.13 11.00
CA CYS A 109 -0.29 -1.82 12.27
C CYS A 109 -1.52 -2.06 13.15
N LYS A 110 -2.72 -1.97 12.59
CA LYS A 110 -3.94 -2.17 13.37
C LYS A 110 -4.97 -3.06 12.67
N TYR A 111 -5.16 -2.87 11.38
CA TYR A 111 -6.14 -3.62 10.61
C TYR A 111 -5.49 -4.42 9.51
N ASN A 112 -6.12 -5.54 9.16
CA ASN A 112 -5.80 -6.25 7.94
C ASN A 112 -6.44 -5.46 6.79
N LEU A 113 -5.64 -4.75 6.02
CA LEU A 113 -6.18 -3.98 4.93
C LEU A 113 -5.53 -4.33 3.60
N VAL A 114 -6.27 -4.11 2.55
CA VAL A 114 -5.78 -4.24 1.17
C VAL A 114 -6.15 -2.98 0.43
N MET A 115 -5.16 -2.36 -0.19
CA MET A 115 -5.38 -1.18 -1.02
C MET A 115 -5.54 -1.63 -2.46
N CYS A 116 -6.62 -1.19 -3.11
CA CYS A 116 -6.86 -1.44 -4.53
C CYS A 116 -6.81 -0.11 -5.28
N GLN A 117 -5.98 -0.05 -6.31
CA GLN A 117 -5.84 1.14 -7.13
C GLN A 117 -5.76 0.78 -8.60
N PRO A 118 -6.26 1.65 -9.50
CA PRO A 118 -5.95 1.50 -10.92
C PRO A 118 -4.43 1.61 -11.12
N LYS A 119 -3.88 0.71 -11.90
CA LYS A 119 -2.44 0.66 -12.16
C LYS A 119 -1.92 1.97 -12.75
N VAL A 120 -2.71 2.61 -13.60
CA VAL A 120 -2.34 3.88 -14.22
C VAL A 120 -2.10 4.98 -13.19
N GLU A 121 -2.84 4.98 -12.08
CA GLU A 121 -2.64 5.98 -11.03
C GLU A 121 -1.32 5.77 -10.30
N ILE A 122 -0.96 4.51 -10.06
CA ILE A 122 0.32 4.17 -9.43
C ILE A 122 1.48 4.58 -10.34
N GLU A 123 1.36 4.31 -11.63
CA GLU A 123 2.40 4.65 -12.60
C GLU A 123 2.63 6.15 -12.70
N LYS A 124 1.56 6.94 -12.69
CA LYS A 124 1.67 8.40 -12.69
C LYS A 124 2.39 8.91 -11.46
N SER A 125 2.03 8.40 -10.30
CA SER A 125 2.67 8.78 -9.03
C SER A 125 4.15 8.42 -9.05
N ARG A 126 4.46 7.22 -9.51
CA ARG A 126 5.83 6.75 -9.61
C ARG A 126 6.68 7.62 -10.54
N GLU A 127 6.15 7.96 -11.72
CA GLU A 127 6.84 8.85 -12.66
C GLU A 127 7.19 10.17 -12.01
N SER A 128 6.25 10.75 -11.30
CA SER A 128 6.45 11.99 -10.57
C SER A 128 7.60 11.90 -9.59
N LEU A 129 7.71 10.77 -8.89
CA LEU A 129 8.75 10.55 -7.89
C LEU A 129 10.12 10.20 -8.48
N LEU A 130 10.17 9.74 -9.72
CA LEU A 130 11.45 9.41 -10.37
C LEU A 130 12.38 10.61 -10.50
N LYS A 131 11.85 11.81 -10.44
CA LYS A 131 12.64 13.05 -10.50
C LYS A 131 13.24 13.44 -9.16
N THR A 132 12.97 12.66 -8.13
CA THR A 132 13.41 12.94 -6.78
C THR A 132 14.32 11.80 -6.28
N LYS A 133 14.86 11.96 -5.07
CA LYS A 133 15.64 10.91 -4.42
C LYS A 133 14.76 9.89 -3.68
N TYR A 134 13.46 9.99 -3.81
CA TYR A 134 12.51 9.17 -3.04
C TYR A 134 12.84 7.68 -3.12
N HIS A 135 13.11 7.16 -4.30
CA HIS A 135 13.36 5.73 -4.53
C HIS A 135 14.60 5.23 -3.80
N THR A 136 15.57 6.09 -3.59
CA THR A 136 16.84 5.68 -2.96
C THR A 136 16.67 5.30 -1.50
N PHE A 137 15.62 5.77 -0.85
CA PHE A 137 15.35 5.45 0.54
C PHE A 137 14.69 4.08 0.69
N PHE A 138 13.98 3.62 -0.35
CA PHE A 138 13.31 2.32 -0.36
C PHE A 138 14.25 1.30 -1.01
N ASP A 139 15.33 1.02 -0.31
CA ASP A 139 16.39 0.14 -0.78
C ASP A 139 16.12 -1.34 -0.44
N ASP A 140 17.12 -2.18 -0.66
CA ASP A 140 16.99 -3.62 -0.41
C ASP A 140 16.65 -3.94 1.04
N ASP A 141 17.16 -3.16 1.99
CA ASP A 141 16.84 -3.38 3.41
C ASP A 141 15.35 -3.23 3.66
N TYR A 142 14.72 -2.23 3.07
CA TYR A 142 13.29 -2.04 3.18
C TYR A 142 12.54 -3.20 2.51
N TRP A 143 12.89 -3.53 1.28
CA TRP A 143 12.18 -4.55 0.51
C TRP A 143 12.36 -5.96 1.08
N ASN A 144 13.47 -6.22 1.74
CA ASN A 144 13.67 -7.49 2.43
C ASN A 144 12.72 -7.65 3.62
N GLN A 145 12.32 -6.55 4.25
CA GLN A 145 11.31 -6.59 5.31
C GLN A 145 9.90 -6.85 4.73
N GLN A 146 9.71 -6.58 3.46
CA GLN A 146 8.44 -6.69 2.75
C GLN A 146 8.49 -7.79 1.68
N SER A 147 9.05 -8.94 2.02
CA SER A 147 9.26 -10.02 1.04
C SER A 147 7.96 -10.45 0.34
N ASP A 148 6.87 -10.59 1.09
CA ASP A 148 5.58 -10.98 0.52
C ASP A 148 5.01 -9.87 -0.37
N TYR A 149 5.17 -8.63 0.06
CA TYR A 149 4.74 -7.47 -0.70
C TYR A 149 5.53 -7.35 -2.01
N LYS A 150 6.83 -7.59 -1.96
CA LYS A 150 7.70 -7.54 -3.12
C LYS A 150 7.26 -8.52 -4.22
N SER A 151 6.77 -9.68 -3.85
CA SER A 151 6.31 -10.69 -4.81
C SER A 151 5.03 -10.27 -5.53
N ILE A 152 4.27 -9.33 -4.99
CA ILE A 152 3.01 -8.83 -5.55
C ILE A 152 3.25 -7.71 -6.53
N ILE A 153 4.31 -6.94 -6.34
CA ILE A 153 4.61 -5.77 -7.17
C ILE A 153 5.06 -6.24 -8.55
N PRO A 154 4.35 -5.86 -9.60
CA PRO A 154 4.67 -6.34 -10.94
C PRO A 154 5.98 -5.73 -11.47
N ASP A 155 6.75 -6.58 -12.11
CA ASP A 155 7.82 -6.24 -13.04
C ASP A 155 8.77 -5.12 -12.64
N ASN A 156 9.56 -5.32 -11.61
CA ASN A 156 10.59 -4.35 -11.23
C ASN A 156 10.04 -2.95 -11.04
N HIS A 157 8.79 -2.86 -10.62
CA HIS A 157 8.11 -1.58 -10.43
C HIS A 157 8.92 -0.62 -9.57
N TRP A 158 9.61 -1.15 -8.58
CA TRP A 158 10.40 -0.37 -7.63
C TRP A 158 11.89 -0.34 -7.96
N ASP A 159 12.30 -1.09 -8.96
CA ASP A 159 13.69 -1.21 -9.35
C ASP A 159 13.99 -0.35 -10.58
N LYS A 160 13.48 0.86 -10.59
CA LYS A 160 13.57 1.71 -11.76
C LYS A 160 14.61 2.80 -11.65
N THR A 161 15.24 2.89 -10.51
CA THR A 161 16.36 3.80 -10.33
C THR A 161 17.50 3.51 -11.31
N VAL A 162 17.64 2.25 -11.69
CA VAL A 162 18.64 1.84 -12.66
C VAL A 162 18.42 2.51 -14.00
N GLU A 163 17.19 2.65 -14.40
CA GLU A 163 16.85 3.26 -15.69
C GLU A 163 17.08 4.77 -15.69
N THR A 164 16.91 5.38 -14.54
CA THR A 164 17.11 6.83 -14.43
C THR A 164 18.58 7.19 -14.45
N ALA A 165 19.45 6.24 -14.24
CA ALA A 165 20.90 6.45 -14.29
C ALA A 165 21.42 6.65 -15.71
N ALA A 166 20.59 6.33 -16.68
CA ALA A 166 20.98 6.44 -18.09
C ALA A 166 20.96 7.88 -18.59
#